data_3d4dc5cd32fcc44f5d049ee9991b133e
#
_entry.id   3d4dc5cd32fcc44f5d049ee9991b133e
#
_cell.length_a   1.000
_cell.length_b   1.000
_cell.length_c   1.000
_cell.angle_alpha   90.00
_cell.angle_beta   90.00
_cell.angle_gamma   90.00
#
_symmetry.space_group_name_H-M   'P 1'
#
loop_
_entity.id
_entity.type
_entity.pdbx_description
1 polymer ?
#
loop_
_entity_poly.entity_id
_entity_poly.type
_entity_poly.pdbx_seq_one_letter_code
_entity_poly.pdbx_strand_id
1 'polypeptide(L)'
;MSSHGLWVERYRPSTLDTYVGNETLKTKVERFIEEQNVPHLLLYGRAGGGKTTLAKIIVNAIECDYLYINASDERNIDLVRDKLKNFASSVGFKPNKIVILDEADYLNVNSAQPALRNLMETFSQHCRFILTCNYVEKIIDPIQSRCQTYKIIPPSKKDVAVHAKYILEQENISFDLDDLALVVTAG
;
A
#
# COMPACT_ATOMS: atom_id res chain seq x y z
N MET A 1 9.42 -17.18 23.89
CA MET A 1 10.40 -17.21 22.79
C MET A 1 10.34 -15.85 22.12
N SER A 2 11.33 -15.00 22.34
CA SER A 2 11.40 -13.65 21.77
C SER A 2 11.76 -13.76 20.31
N SER A 3 10.80 -13.48 19.42
CA SER A 3 11.09 -13.30 18.00
C SER A 3 11.93 -12.04 17.84
N HIS A 4 13.20 -12.17 17.47
CA HIS A 4 14.10 -11.06 17.16
C HIS A 4 13.74 -10.43 15.80
N GLY A 5 12.48 -10.07 15.63
CA GLY A 5 12.04 -9.31 14.46
C GLY A 5 12.40 -7.84 14.59
N LEU A 6 12.77 -7.21 13.47
CA LEU A 6 12.99 -5.76 13.43
C LEU A 6 11.71 -5.03 13.89
N TRP A 7 11.84 -4.00 14.72
CA TRP A 7 10.71 -3.21 15.21
C TRP A 7 9.86 -2.65 14.06
N VAL A 8 10.48 -2.28 12.96
CA VAL A 8 9.81 -1.76 11.77
C VAL A 8 8.80 -2.76 11.17
N GLU A 9 9.06 -4.05 11.31
CA GLU A 9 8.13 -5.09 10.87
C GLU A 9 7.11 -5.45 11.96
N ARG A 10 7.57 -5.52 13.21
CA ARG A 10 6.73 -5.89 14.36
C ARG A 10 5.66 -4.86 14.67
N TYR A 11 5.99 -3.58 14.55
CA TYR A 11 5.09 -2.46 14.81
C TYR A 11 4.51 -1.82 13.55
N ARG A 12 4.63 -2.50 12.40
CA ARG A 12 3.96 -2.06 11.18
C ARG A 12 2.45 -2.07 11.40
N PRO A 13 1.74 -0.96 11.14
CA PRO A 13 0.28 -0.92 11.26
C PRO A 13 -0.37 -2.05 10.48
N SER A 14 -1.25 -2.80 11.13
CA SER A 14 -2.00 -3.92 10.55
C SER A 14 -3.49 -3.61 10.38
N THR A 15 -3.97 -2.57 11.04
CA THR A 15 -5.35 -2.10 10.99
C THR A 15 -5.39 -0.60 10.67
N LEU A 16 -6.53 -0.13 10.21
CA LEU A 16 -6.70 1.29 9.87
C LEU A 16 -6.60 2.19 11.11
N ASP A 17 -7.03 1.72 12.28
CA ASP A 17 -6.94 2.45 13.55
C ASP A 17 -5.48 2.73 13.94
N THR A 18 -4.59 1.78 13.68
CA THR A 18 -3.16 1.90 13.97
C THR A 18 -2.38 2.62 12.87
N TYR A 19 -3.01 2.84 11.71
CA TYR A 19 -2.40 3.57 10.60
C TYR A 19 -2.32 5.05 10.92
N VAL A 20 -1.11 5.58 10.94
CA VAL A 20 -0.85 7.01 11.16
C VAL A 20 -0.81 7.74 9.83
N GLY A 21 -1.72 8.68 9.60
CA GLY A 21 -1.77 9.38 8.33
C GLY A 21 -3.01 10.26 8.14
N ASN A 22 -3.26 10.63 6.90
CA ASN A 22 -4.31 11.55 6.48
C ASN A 22 -5.72 11.07 6.86
N GLU A 23 -6.38 11.77 7.78
CA GLU A 23 -7.72 11.44 8.28
C GLU A 23 -8.77 11.41 7.18
N THR A 24 -8.70 12.33 6.20
CA THR A 24 -9.62 12.33 5.06
C THR A 24 -9.49 11.05 4.22
N LEU A 25 -8.28 10.52 4.08
CA LEU A 25 -8.05 9.26 3.37
C LEU A 25 -8.52 8.08 4.20
N LYS A 26 -8.30 8.10 5.51
CA LYS A 26 -8.82 7.06 6.44
C LYS A 26 -10.32 6.91 6.29
N THR A 27 -11.08 8.00 6.39
CA THR A 27 -12.56 7.98 6.24
C THR A 27 -13.00 7.38 4.91
N LYS A 28 -12.26 7.65 3.81
CA LYS A 28 -12.56 7.03 2.52
C LYS A 28 -12.25 5.53 2.50
N VAL A 29 -11.13 5.13 3.10
CA VAL A 29 -10.75 3.72 3.20
C VAL A 29 -11.72 2.96 4.11
N GLU A 30 -12.16 3.55 5.22
CA GLU A 30 -13.22 3.00 6.08
C GLU A 30 -14.46 2.67 5.26
N ARG A 31 -14.90 3.59 4.43
CA ARG A 31 -16.07 3.37 3.56
C ARG A 31 -15.83 2.23 2.56
N PHE A 32 -14.66 2.13 1.94
CA PHE A 32 -14.35 1.00 1.06
C PHE A 32 -14.39 -0.36 1.79
N ILE A 33 -13.95 -0.37 3.06
CA ILE A 33 -13.98 -1.55 3.92
C ILE A 33 -15.42 -1.88 4.31
N GLU A 34 -16.23 -0.91 4.72
CA GLU A 34 -17.63 -1.10 5.07
C GLU A 34 -18.45 -1.61 3.87
N GLU A 35 -18.26 -1.04 2.71
CA GLU A 35 -18.92 -1.45 1.46
C GLU A 35 -18.35 -2.77 0.88
N GLN A 36 -17.27 -3.30 1.45
CA GLN A 36 -16.54 -4.48 0.94
C GLN A 36 -16.20 -4.34 -0.55
N ASN A 37 -15.97 -3.12 -1.00
CA ASN A 37 -15.72 -2.79 -2.39
C ASN A 37 -14.71 -1.66 -2.51
N VAL A 38 -13.65 -1.90 -3.25
CA VAL A 38 -12.60 -0.91 -3.50
C VAL A 38 -12.51 -0.60 -4.99
N PRO A 39 -12.41 0.68 -5.39
CA PRO A 39 -12.12 1.02 -6.77
C PRO A 39 -10.66 0.70 -7.12
N HIS A 40 -10.26 0.89 -8.38
CA HIS A 40 -8.83 0.95 -8.67
C HIS A 40 -8.22 2.14 -7.94
N LEU A 41 -7.14 1.91 -7.19
CA LEU A 41 -6.44 2.94 -6.40
C LEU A 41 -5.03 3.18 -6.93
N LEU A 42 -4.61 4.43 -6.89
CA LEU A 42 -3.21 4.83 -7.06
C LEU A 42 -2.77 5.64 -5.85
N LEU A 43 -1.94 5.03 -5.01
CA LEU A 43 -1.39 5.63 -3.80
C LEU A 43 0.03 6.15 -4.11
N TYR A 44 0.23 7.46 -4.03
CA TYR A 44 1.53 8.05 -4.36
C TYR A 44 2.06 8.95 -3.25
N GLY A 45 3.38 9.11 -3.19
CA GLY A 45 4.06 9.96 -2.21
C GLY A 45 5.45 9.44 -1.87
N ARG A 46 6.14 10.13 -0.98
CA ARG A 46 7.53 9.80 -0.61
C ARG A 46 7.68 8.35 -0.13
N ALA A 47 8.86 7.78 -0.33
CA ALA A 47 9.23 6.50 0.26
C ALA A 47 9.06 6.56 1.79
N GLY A 48 8.70 5.42 2.40
CA GLY A 48 8.44 5.36 3.85
C GLY A 48 7.11 6.00 4.30
N GLY A 49 6.30 6.59 3.41
CA GLY A 49 5.05 7.26 3.77
C GLY A 49 3.87 6.34 4.12
N GLY A 50 4.04 5.01 4.09
CA GLY A 50 2.98 4.07 4.47
C GLY A 50 2.06 3.61 3.33
N LYS A 51 2.42 3.85 2.06
CA LYS A 51 1.63 3.44 0.87
C LYS A 51 1.34 1.93 0.83
N THR A 52 2.40 1.13 0.86
CA THR A 52 2.32 -0.34 0.86
C THR A 52 1.60 -0.87 2.10
N THR A 53 1.82 -0.23 3.25
CA THR A 53 1.12 -0.55 4.50
C THR A 53 -0.37 -0.34 4.36
N LEU A 54 -0.80 0.81 3.81
CA LEU A 54 -2.23 1.09 3.59
C LEU A 54 -2.86 0.10 2.59
N ALA A 55 -2.16 -0.22 1.50
CA ALA A 55 -2.62 -1.23 0.55
C ALA A 55 -2.85 -2.60 1.21
N LYS A 56 -1.93 -3.03 2.08
CA LYS A 56 -2.04 -4.27 2.85
C LYS A 56 -3.18 -4.23 3.88
N ILE A 57 -3.37 -3.11 4.57
CA ILE A 57 -4.50 -2.91 5.49
C ILE A 57 -5.83 -3.09 4.75
N ILE A 58 -5.98 -2.49 3.56
CA ILE A 58 -7.20 -2.60 2.76
C ILE A 58 -7.51 -4.05 2.41
N VAL A 59 -6.55 -4.80 1.87
CA VAL A 59 -6.78 -6.20 1.46
C VAL A 59 -6.97 -7.15 2.63
N ASN A 60 -6.46 -6.81 3.82
CA ASN A 60 -6.68 -7.60 5.02
C ASN A 60 -8.06 -7.33 5.65
N ALA A 61 -8.64 -6.15 5.43
CA ALA A 61 -9.93 -5.75 5.96
C ALA A 61 -11.11 -6.08 5.03
N ILE A 62 -10.86 -6.27 3.74
CA ILE A 62 -11.86 -6.67 2.74
C ILE A 62 -11.81 -8.18 2.54
N GLU A 63 -12.97 -8.81 2.38
CA GLU A 63 -13.04 -10.23 2.05
C GLU A 63 -12.63 -10.46 0.58
N CYS A 64 -11.34 -10.64 0.35
CA CYS A 64 -10.76 -10.77 -0.99
C CYS A 64 -9.65 -11.81 -1.06
N ASP A 65 -9.48 -12.42 -2.22
CA ASP A 65 -8.21 -13.03 -2.63
C ASP A 65 -7.31 -11.91 -3.15
N TYR A 66 -6.04 -11.89 -2.78
CA TYR A 66 -5.14 -10.86 -3.30
C TYR A 66 -3.81 -11.42 -3.80
N LEU A 67 -3.26 -10.74 -4.80
CA LEU A 67 -1.93 -10.97 -5.34
C LEU A 67 -1.06 -9.73 -5.08
N TYR A 68 0.11 -9.94 -4.48
CA TYR A 68 1.10 -8.87 -4.27
C TYR A 68 2.27 -9.06 -5.24
N ILE A 69 2.58 -8.00 -5.98
CA ILE A 69 3.72 -7.92 -6.90
C ILE A 69 4.49 -6.64 -6.59
N ASN A 70 5.80 -6.74 -6.41
CA ASN A 70 6.68 -5.57 -6.39
C ASN A 70 7.31 -5.38 -7.78
N ALA A 71 7.00 -4.26 -8.43
CA ALA A 71 7.48 -3.97 -9.78
C ALA A 71 8.98 -3.64 -9.84
N SER A 72 9.61 -3.28 -8.72
CA SER A 72 11.06 -3.06 -8.66
C SER A 72 11.86 -4.37 -8.68
N ASP A 73 11.27 -5.44 -8.13
CA ASP A 73 11.90 -6.75 -8.06
C ASP A 73 11.65 -7.56 -9.36
N GLU A 74 10.47 -7.39 -9.94
CA GLU A 74 10.05 -8.13 -11.14
C GLU A 74 10.23 -7.30 -12.40
N ARG A 75 11.45 -7.25 -12.91
CA ARG A 75 11.79 -6.45 -14.12
C ARG A 75 11.23 -7.02 -15.42
N ASN A 76 10.81 -8.29 -15.42
CA ASN A 76 10.24 -8.94 -16.61
C ASN A 76 8.72 -8.74 -16.65
N ILE A 77 8.28 -7.87 -17.56
CA ILE A 77 6.85 -7.56 -17.76
C ILE A 77 6.02 -8.78 -18.16
N ASP A 78 6.61 -9.74 -18.89
CA ASP A 78 5.87 -10.93 -19.31
C ASP A 78 5.54 -11.81 -18.09
N LEU A 79 6.45 -11.94 -17.14
CA LEU A 79 6.18 -12.59 -15.85
C LEU A 79 5.08 -11.91 -15.06
N VAL A 80 5.13 -10.57 -14.97
CA VAL A 80 4.06 -9.77 -14.33
C VAL A 80 2.73 -10.00 -15.02
N ARG A 81 2.72 -9.96 -16.35
CA ARG A 81 1.51 -10.19 -17.18
C ARG A 81 0.92 -11.59 -16.94
N ASP A 82 1.76 -12.62 -16.92
CA ASP A 82 1.29 -13.99 -16.74
C ASP A 82 0.75 -14.24 -15.34
N LYS A 83 1.41 -13.70 -14.29
CA LYS A 83 0.90 -13.74 -12.92
C LYS A 83 -0.46 -13.05 -12.81
N LEU A 84 -0.60 -11.84 -13.38
CA LEU A 84 -1.84 -11.08 -13.36
C LEU A 84 -2.95 -11.81 -14.10
N LYS A 85 -2.69 -12.35 -15.30
CA LYS A 85 -3.67 -13.12 -16.07
C LYS A 85 -4.13 -14.35 -15.30
N ASN A 86 -3.19 -15.15 -14.80
CA ASN A 86 -3.50 -16.36 -14.06
C ASN A 86 -4.34 -16.07 -12.81
N PHE A 87 -3.97 -15.04 -12.05
CA PHE A 87 -4.72 -14.65 -10.87
C PHE A 87 -6.12 -14.11 -11.24
N ALA A 88 -6.23 -13.21 -12.21
CA ALA A 88 -7.50 -12.61 -12.59
C ALA A 88 -8.48 -13.61 -13.22
N SER A 89 -7.95 -14.62 -13.95
CA SER A 89 -8.78 -15.66 -14.63
C SER A 89 -9.08 -16.85 -13.72
N SER A 90 -8.37 -17.04 -12.60
CA SER A 90 -8.62 -18.16 -11.70
C SER A 90 -9.99 -18.05 -11.02
N VAL A 91 -10.56 -19.17 -10.63
CA VAL A 91 -11.72 -19.17 -9.74
C VAL A 91 -11.27 -18.69 -8.36
N GLY A 92 -11.87 -17.61 -7.87
CA GLY A 92 -11.58 -17.08 -6.53
C GLY A 92 -12.31 -17.87 -5.45
N PHE A 93 -11.73 -17.94 -4.25
CA PHE A 93 -12.38 -18.48 -3.06
C PHE A 93 -13.22 -17.43 -2.34
N LYS A 94 -12.94 -16.15 -2.59
CA LYS A 94 -13.61 -15.00 -1.98
C LYS A 94 -14.30 -14.13 -3.03
N PRO A 95 -15.28 -13.29 -2.61
CA PRO A 95 -16.09 -12.50 -3.53
C PRO A 95 -15.29 -11.46 -4.32
N ASN A 96 -14.19 -10.97 -3.76
CA ASN A 96 -13.36 -9.94 -4.39
C ASN A 96 -11.97 -10.47 -4.74
N LYS A 97 -11.40 -9.94 -5.81
CA LYS A 97 -9.99 -10.13 -6.18
C LYS A 97 -9.29 -8.80 -6.26
N ILE A 98 -8.14 -8.68 -5.60
CA ILE A 98 -7.37 -7.45 -5.58
C ILE A 98 -5.92 -7.74 -5.95
N VAL A 99 -5.34 -6.95 -6.84
CA VAL A 99 -3.90 -6.96 -7.14
C VAL A 99 -3.27 -5.73 -6.52
N ILE A 100 -2.28 -5.94 -5.67
CA ILE A 100 -1.37 -4.89 -5.23
C ILE A 100 -0.15 -4.91 -6.14
N LEU A 101 0.08 -3.81 -6.86
CA LEU A 101 1.29 -3.60 -7.64
C LEU A 101 2.09 -2.48 -6.99
N ASP A 102 3.08 -2.87 -6.21
CA ASP A 102 3.93 -1.97 -5.45
C ASP A 102 5.04 -1.40 -6.34
N GLU A 103 5.39 -0.14 -6.10
CA GLU A 103 6.43 0.57 -6.85
C GLU A 103 6.21 0.58 -8.38
N ALA A 104 4.96 0.82 -8.83
CA ALA A 104 4.56 0.77 -10.24
C ALA A 104 5.32 1.76 -11.14
N ASP A 105 5.94 2.80 -10.59
CA ASP A 105 6.80 3.75 -11.28
C ASP A 105 8.15 3.16 -11.75
N TYR A 106 8.49 1.91 -11.34
CA TYR A 106 9.59 1.14 -11.92
C TYR A 106 9.23 0.44 -13.24
N LEU A 107 7.93 0.31 -13.55
CA LEU A 107 7.51 -0.26 -14.84
C LEU A 107 7.87 0.66 -16.01
N ASN A 108 8.38 0.06 -17.07
CA ASN A 108 8.72 0.80 -18.28
C ASN A 108 7.48 1.49 -18.88
N VAL A 109 7.59 2.80 -19.11
CA VAL A 109 6.50 3.67 -19.57
C VAL A 109 6.01 3.29 -20.98
N ASN A 110 6.93 2.83 -21.85
CA ASN A 110 6.61 2.56 -23.25
C ASN A 110 6.14 1.14 -23.53
N SER A 111 6.33 0.20 -22.59
CA SER A 111 5.98 -1.22 -22.81
C SER A 111 5.14 -1.80 -21.68
N ALA A 112 5.61 -1.71 -20.45
CA ALA A 112 5.01 -2.37 -19.31
C ALA A 112 3.72 -1.68 -18.84
N GLN A 113 3.73 -0.36 -18.76
CA GLN A 113 2.55 0.39 -18.33
C GLN A 113 1.39 0.32 -19.33
N PRO A 114 1.57 0.41 -20.68
CA PRO A 114 0.51 0.12 -21.62
C PRO A 114 -0.07 -1.29 -21.51
N ALA A 115 0.78 -2.29 -21.25
CA ALA A 115 0.33 -3.66 -21.02
C ALA A 115 -0.51 -3.76 -19.74
N LEU A 116 -0.08 -3.12 -18.64
CA LEU A 116 -0.83 -3.04 -17.39
C LEU A 116 -2.19 -2.37 -17.60
N ARG A 117 -2.24 -1.26 -18.33
CA ARG A 117 -3.48 -0.58 -18.69
C ARG A 117 -4.47 -1.54 -19.36
N ASN A 118 -4.01 -2.30 -20.36
CA ASN A 118 -4.84 -3.26 -21.08
C ASN A 118 -5.37 -4.37 -20.14
N LEU A 119 -4.54 -4.85 -19.21
CA LEU A 119 -4.94 -5.83 -18.19
C LEU A 119 -5.99 -5.26 -17.24
N MET A 120 -5.84 -4.02 -16.80
CA MET A 120 -6.82 -3.33 -15.96
C MET A 120 -8.18 -3.22 -16.67
N GLU A 121 -8.18 -2.90 -17.97
CA GLU A 121 -9.41 -2.86 -18.78
C GLU A 121 -10.05 -4.24 -18.92
N THR A 122 -9.27 -5.24 -19.29
CA THR A 122 -9.76 -6.61 -19.55
C THR A 122 -10.37 -7.23 -18.30
N PHE A 123 -9.76 -7.01 -17.14
CA PHE A 123 -10.16 -7.67 -15.88
C PHE A 123 -10.92 -6.76 -14.92
N SER A 124 -11.34 -5.57 -15.34
CA SER A 124 -12.03 -4.58 -14.48
C SER A 124 -13.31 -5.09 -13.82
N GLN A 125 -13.97 -6.09 -14.41
CA GLN A 125 -15.18 -6.70 -13.86
C GLN A 125 -14.89 -7.68 -12.73
N HIS A 126 -13.69 -8.27 -12.70
CA HIS A 126 -13.34 -9.38 -11.81
C HIS A 126 -12.22 -9.05 -10.83
N CYS A 127 -11.48 -8.00 -11.09
CA CYS A 127 -10.28 -7.68 -10.32
C CYS A 127 -10.12 -6.17 -10.11
N ARG A 128 -9.71 -5.76 -8.91
CA ARG A 128 -9.33 -4.39 -8.61
C ARG A 128 -7.82 -4.30 -8.46
N PHE A 129 -7.29 -3.11 -8.74
CA PHE A 129 -5.86 -2.85 -8.69
C PHE A 129 -5.58 -1.74 -7.68
N ILE A 130 -4.64 -2.00 -6.78
CA ILE A 130 -4.08 -1.00 -5.87
C ILE A 130 -2.63 -0.81 -6.29
N LEU A 131 -2.35 0.32 -6.92
CA LEU A 131 -1.01 0.69 -7.36
C LEU A 131 -0.37 1.59 -6.33
N THR A 132 0.91 1.40 -6.07
CA THR A 132 1.69 2.39 -5.32
C THR A 132 2.81 2.94 -6.19
N CYS A 133 3.22 4.18 -5.97
CA CYS A 133 4.38 4.78 -6.60
C CYS A 133 4.97 5.91 -5.76
N ASN A 134 6.23 6.21 -5.98
CA ASN A 134 6.87 7.39 -5.37
C ASN A 134 6.62 8.64 -6.21
N TYR A 135 6.62 8.49 -7.53
CA TYR A 135 6.54 9.58 -8.51
C TYR A 135 5.34 9.37 -9.43
N VAL A 136 4.24 10.07 -9.16
CA VAL A 136 3.00 9.91 -9.94
C VAL A 136 3.17 10.34 -11.40
N GLU A 137 4.06 11.29 -11.68
CA GLU A 137 4.41 11.76 -13.02
C GLU A 137 5.09 10.69 -13.88
N LYS A 138 5.57 9.61 -13.29
CA LYS A 138 6.11 8.45 -14.03
C LYS A 138 5.03 7.43 -14.40
N ILE A 139 3.80 7.61 -13.93
CA ILE A 139 2.67 6.76 -14.30
C ILE A 139 1.91 7.41 -15.47
N ILE A 140 1.68 6.67 -16.54
CA ILE A 140 1.00 7.21 -17.73
C ILE A 140 -0.44 7.64 -17.41
N ASP A 141 -0.90 8.72 -18.03
CA ASP A 141 -2.25 9.27 -17.84
C ASP A 141 -3.38 8.25 -18.01
N PRO A 142 -3.33 7.30 -18.97
CA PRO A 142 -4.36 6.28 -19.11
C PRO A 142 -4.50 5.35 -17.91
N ILE A 143 -3.47 5.14 -17.09
CA ILE A 143 -3.55 4.40 -15.83
C ILE A 143 -4.12 5.31 -14.74
N GLN A 144 -3.58 6.53 -14.61
CA GLN A 144 -4.04 7.49 -13.61
C GLN A 144 -5.55 7.76 -13.73
N SER A 145 -6.06 7.93 -14.95
CA SER A 145 -7.50 8.21 -15.22
C SER A 145 -8.43 7.07 -14.83
N ARG A 146 -7.92 5.85 -14.69
CA ARG A 146 -8.69 4.66 -14.25
C ARG A 146 -8.68 4.45 -12.76
N CYS A 147 -7.81 5.15 -12.04
CA CYS A 147 -7.64 5.01 -10.61
C CYS A 147 -8.18 6.21 -9.86
N GLN A 148 -8.71 5.97 -8.67
CA GLN A 148 -8.82 7.03 -7.68
C GLN A 148 -7.43 7.26 -7.10
N THR A 149 -6.92 8.48 -7.28
CA THR A 149 -5.52 8.81 -6.95
C THR A 149 -5.45 9.56 -5.63
N TYR A 150 -4.64 9.05 -4.70
CA TYR A 150 -4.46 9.64 -3.38
C TYR A 150 -2.99 9.88 -3.06
N LYS A 151 -2.70 11.12 -2.65
CA LYS A 151 -1.38 11.46 -2.12
C LYS A 151 -1.27 11.00 -0.67
N ILE A 152 -0.28 10.16 -0.40
CA ILE A 152 0.06 9.73 0.95
C ILE A 152 1.05 10.75 1.53
N ILE A 153 0.62 11.40 2.59
CA ILE A 153 1.42 12.38 3.32
C ILE A 153 2.08 11.64 4.49
N PRO A 154 3.39 11.72 4.66
CA PRO A 154 4.05 11.15 5.83
C PRO A 154 3.42 11.67 7.12
N PRO A 155 3.39 10.87 8.20
CA PRO A 155 2.88 11.29 9.48
C PRO A 155 3.63 12.54 9.99
N SER A 156 2.93 13.37 10.74
CA SER A 156 3.55 14.55 11.36
C SER A 156 4.57 14.12 12.42
N LYS A 157 5.52 14.99 12.74
CA LYS A 157 6.47 14.72 13.84
C LYS A 157 5.77 14.40 15.15
N LYS A 158 4.62 15.01 15.42
CA LYS A 158 3.80 14.73 16.58
C LYS A 158 3.26 13.30 16.56
N ASP A 159 2.75 12.85 15.41
CA ASP A 159 2.21 11.50 15.26
C ASP A 159 3.31 10.45 15.39
N VAL A 160 4.49 10.74 14.80
CA VAL A 160 5.68 9.89 14.96
C VAL A 160 6.10 9.81 16.41
N ALA A 161 6.09 10.92 17.15
CA ALA A 161 6.43 10.95 18.58
C ALA A 161 5.46 10.08 19.41
N VAL A 162 4.16 10.19 19.15
CA VAL A 162 3.13 9.38 19.84
C VAL A 162 3.36 7.89 19.56
N HIS A 163 3.62 7.54 18.30
CA HIS A 163 3.86 6.14 17.93
C HIS A 163 5.17 5.60 18.48
N ALA A 164 6.26 6.39 18.46
CA ALA A 164 7.55 6.03 19.05
C ALA A 164 7.42 5.81 20.55
N LYS A 165 6.72 6.70 21.27
CA LYS A 165 6.41 6.54 22.69
C LYS A 165 5.70 5.21 22.96
N TYR A 166 4.65 4.91 22.19
CA TYR A 166 3.93 3.65 22.32
C TYR A 166 4.87 2.42 22.16
N ILE A 167 5.75 2.43 21.15
CA ILE A 167 6.71 1.33 20.92
C ILE A 167 7.65 1.17 22.11
N LEU A 168 8.24 2.27 22.61
CA LEU A 168 9.17 2.25 23.73
C LEU A 168 8.51 1.69 25.01
N GLU A 169 7.25 2.08 25.25
CA GLU A 169 6.45 1.55 26.37
C GLU A 169 6.19 0.05 26.23
N GLN A 170 5.88 -0.45 25.01
CA GLN A 170 5.65 -1.88 24.75
C GLN A 170 6.93 -2.71 24.92
N GLU A 171 8.08 -2.14 24.61
CA GLU A 171 9.38 -2.80 24.77
C GLU A 171 9.98 -2.61 26.18
N ASN A 172 9.26 -1.95 27.10
CA ASN A 172 9.71 -1.63 28.45
C ASN A 172 11.04 -0.86 28.50
N ILE A 173 11.24 0.03 27.53
CA ILE A 173 12.43 0.91 27.48
C ILE A 173 12.10 2.21 28.21
N SER A 174 12.91 2.55 29.19
CA SER A 174 12.84 3.86 29.83
C SER A 174 13.39 4.95 28.89
N PHE A 175 12.70 6.04 28.77
CA PHE A 175 13.08 7.19 27.93
C PHE A 175 12.63 8.48 28.61
N ASP A 176 13.27 9.58 28.27
CA ASP A 176 12.81 10.93 28.60
C ASP A 176 12.29 11.66 27.35
N LEU A 177 11.87 12.91 27.52
CA LEU A 177 11.34 13.72 26.42
C LEU A 177 12.42 14.11 25.41
N ASP A 178 13.66 14.24 25.85
CA ASP A 178 14.79 14.59 24.98
C ASP A 178 15.19 13.40 24.12
N ASP A 179 15.18 12.20 24.67
CA ASP A 179 15.38 10.94 23.92
C ASP A 179 14.32 10.79 22.81
N LEU A 180 13.05 11.04 23.16
CA LEU A 180 11.95 10.96 22.21
C LEU A 180 12.09 12.00 21.10
N ALA A 181 12.51 13.22 21.44
CA ALA A 181 12.75 14.29 20.47
C ALA A 181 13.88 13.94 19.49
N LEU A 182 14.96 13.31 19.98
CA LEU A 182 16.07 12.81 19.15
C LEU A 182 15.58 11.75 18.13
N VAL A 183 14.81 10.76 18.56
CA VAL A 183 14.25 9.72 17.69
C VAL A 183 13.40 10.33 16.58
N VAL A 184 12.54 11.31 16.91
CA VAL A 184 11.63 11.96 15.95
C VAL A 184 12.36 12.88 14.98
N THR A 185 13.51 13.41 15.34
CA THR A 185 14.30 14.32 14.49
C THR A 185 15.30 13.59 13.60
N ALA A 186 15.72 12.39 13.99
CA ALA A 186 16.68 11.57 13.23
C ALA A 186 16.06 10.81 12.05
N GLY A 187 14.74 10.69 11.96
CA GLY A 187 13.97 10.05 10.88
C GLY A 187 13.27 11.09 10.05
#